data_59d5eac21c479e70f120aac803352365
#
_entry.id   59d5eac21c479e70f120aac803352365
#
_cell.length_a   1.000
_cell.length_b   1.000
_cell.length_c   1.000
_cell.angle_alpha   90.00
_cell.angle_beta   90.00
_cell.angle_gamma   90.00
#
_symmetry.space_group_name_H-M   'P 1'
#
loop_
_entity.id
_entity.type
_entity.pdbx_description
1 polymer ?
#
loop_
_entity_poly.entity_id
_entity_poly.type
_entity_poly.pdbx_seq_one_letter_code
_entity_poly.pdbx_strand_id
1 'polypeptide(L)'
;MTADLGGSVSDGQLTLSIFMVGVAFGQVVFGPLSDHFGRLPVIRAGTAGFVAFSLISAFAWSMEYMWVARCLHGFAAASGPVVARAIIRDKYEGHRAAQMMAWTSASMATLPLIAPTLGAFIVTQFGWRATFLALAVFALLPLAGLSAFDKSYSEGNKNGAKLTLMSVLRTFKDCLTDRRFIAYLVAGTLSFSALFIYLSTVSFFLSDVFNIPTAYFGLAFAISVVGFVIGSLTSAQLVTIWGQDQTLFVGATLCVVVSVLALTVAGNAGSLPIVLAALSTTFFFGIGLISANASMGAVSLFAHKAGAASAVYGSIHALSSATMGAIAGILYNGRLVEPIALMAVCSLLGFVGAVAVKRTQKLPI
;
A
#
# COMPACT_ATOMS: atom_id res chain seq x y z
N MET A 1 -23.03 -0.77 -1.19
CA MET A 1 -22.55 0.59 -1.50
C MET A 1 -22.83 0.96 -2.95
N THR A 2 -22.26 0.26 -3.93
CA THR A 2 -22.45 0.59 -5.36
C THR A 2 -23.92 0.63 -5.76
N ALA A 3 -24.71 -0.40 -5.41
CA ALA A 3 -26.15 -0.42 -5.66
C ALA A 3 -26.89 0.76 -5.01
N ASP A 4 -26.53 1.15 -3.79
CA ASP A 4 -27.18 2.26 -3.06
C ASP A 4 -26.85 3.64 -3.65
N LEU A 5 -25.71 3.76 -4.34
CA LEU A 5 -25.23 5.00 -4.94
C LEU A 5 -25.45 5.04 -6.46
N GLY A 6 -26.16 4.05 -7.03
CA GLY A 6 -26.47 3.97 -8.46
C GLY A 6 -25.26 3.65 -9.34
N GLY A 7 -24.21 3.03 -8.78
CA GLY A 7 -22.98 2.71 -9.48
C GLY A 7 -22.87 1.23 -9.86
N SER A 8 -21.95 0.96 -10.79
CA SER A 8 -21.55 -0.37 -11.24
C SER A 8 -20.47 -1.00 -10.33
N VAL A 9 -20.15 -2.25 -10.56
CA VAL A 9 -19.03 -2.95 -9.91
C VAL A 9 -17.70 -2.23 -10.15
N SER A 10 -17.46 -1.78 -11.38
CA SER A 10 -16.23 -1.03 -11.72
C SER A 10 -16.12 0.30 -10.98
N ASP A 11 -17.26 0.98 -10.73
CA ASP A 11 -17.27 2.22 -9.94
C ASP A 11 -16.86 1.96 -8.49
N GLY A 12 -17.25 0.83 -7.93
CA GLY A 12 -16.82 0.39 -6.61
C GLY A 12 -15.31 0.15 -6.54
N GLN A 13 -14.72 -0.48 -7.55
CA GLN A 13 -13.27 -0.72 -7.65
C GLN A 13 -12.49 0.58 -7.85
N LEU A 14 -13.03 1.51 -8.66
CA LEU A 14 -12.46 2.85 -8.84
C LEU A 14 -12.36 3.61 -7.52
N THR A 15 -13.29 3.41 -6.59
CA THR A 15 -13.25 4.04 -5.26
C THR A 15 -11.94 3.76 -4.51
N LEU A 16 -11.41 2.54 -4.60
CA LEU A 16 -10.14 2.16 -3.99
C LEU A 16 -8.95 2.77 -4.76
N SER A 17 -9.01 2.73 -6.09
CA SER A 17 -7.97 3.31 -6.95
C SER A 17 -7.83 4.82 -6.75
N ILE A 18 -8.95 5.53 -6.70
CA ILE A 18 -8.98 6.99 -6.45
C ILE A 18 -8.43 7.34 -5.05
N PHE A 19 -8.72 6.52 -4.04
CA PHE A 19 -8.09 6.66 -2.73
C PHE A 19 -6.57 6.58 -2.81
N MET A 20 -6.03 5.62 -3.56
CA MET A 20 -4.58 5.47 -3.76
C MET A 20 -3.97 6.62 -4.56
N VAL A 21 -4.69 7.21 -5.50
CA VAL A 21 -4.28 8.45 -6.16
C VAL A 21 -4.13 9.57 -5.14
N GLY A 22 -5.11 9.74 -4.25
CA GLY A 22 -5.02 10.68 -3.12
C GLY A 22 -3.79 10.43 -2.25
N VAL A 23 -3.53 9.17 -1.88
CA VAL A 23 -2.34 8.78 -1.11
C VAL A 23 -1.05 9.18 -1.84
N ALA A 24 -0.97 8.95 -3.15
CA ALA A 24 0.22 9.30 -3.95
C ALA A 24 0.52 10.80 -3.89
N PHE A 25 -0.49 11.65 -4.08
CA PHE A 25 -0.35 13.09 -3.94
C PHE A 25 0.05 13.51 -2.52
N GLY A 26 -0.61 12.92 -1.51
CA GLY A 26 -0.31 13.21 -0.12
C GLY A 26 1.14 12.86 0.27
N GLN A 27 1.70 11.78 -0.25
CA GLN A 27 3.09 11.39 0.02
C GLN A 27 4.10 12.44 -0.47
N VAL A 28 3.83 13.10 -1.60
CA VAL A 28 4.68 14.16 -2.13
C VAL A 28 4.55 15.44 -1.32
N VAL A 29 3.34 15.76 -0.85
CA VAL A 29 3.00 17.04 -0.22
C VAL A 29 3.31 17.07 1.28
N PHE A 30 2.98 16.02 2.03
CA PHE A 30 3.10 16.05 3.50
C PHE A 30 4.53 16.05 4.03
N GLY A 31 5.51 15.51 3.29
CA GLY A 31 6.91 15.60 3.65
C GLY A 31 7.35 17.07 3.77
N PRO A 32 7.38 17.78 2.64
CA PRO A 32 7.68 19.20 2.57
C PRO A 32 6.88 20.08 3.52
N LEU A 33 5.57 19.82 3.59
CA LEU A 33 4.67 20.60 4.43
C LEU A 33 5.06 20.47 5.91
N SER A 34 5.41 19.24 6.34
CA SER A 34 5.83 19.01 7.73
C SER A 34 7.22 19.53 8.07
N ASP A 35 8.10 19.65 7.06
CA ASP A 35 9.39 20.33 7.24
C ASP A 35 9.22 21.84 7.45
N HIS A 36 8.25 22.46 6.80
CA HIS A 36 8.00 23.90 6.85
C HIS A 36 7.16 24.31 8.05
N PHE A 37 6.01 23.68 8.26
CA PHE A 37 5.05 24.05 9.31
C PHE A 37 5.27 23.31 10.65
N GLY A 38 6.21 22.36 10.69
CA GLY A 38 6.46 21.49 11.84
C GLY A 38 5.70 20.16 11.73
N ARG A 39 6.26 19.14 12.39
CA ARG A 39 5.75 17.77 12.33
C ARG A 39 4.35 17.64 12.94
N LEU A 40 4.21 18.18 14.16
CA LEU A 40 2.99 18.01 14.94
C LEU A 40 1.77 18.75 14.38
N PRO A 41 1.84 20.02 13.93
CA PRO A 41 0.71 20.68 13.28
C PRO A 41 0.23 19.95 12.03
N VAL A 42 1.17 19.46 11.19
CA VAL A 42 0.83 18.83 9.92
C VAL A 42 0.20 17.44 10.12
N ILE A 43 0.73 16.62 11.04
CA ILE A 43 0.11 15.31 11.32
C ILE A 43 -1.27 15.46 11.97
N ARG A 44 -1.46 16.47 12.85
CA ARG A 44 -2.78 16.78 13.43
C ARG A 44 -3.77 17.21 12.36
N ALA A 45 -3.38 18.15 11.49
CA ALA A 45 -4.23 18.59 10.38
C ALA A 45 -4.59 17.46 9.44
N GLY A 46 -3.61 16.61 9.07
CA GLY A 46 -3.83 15.44 8.24
C GLY A 46 -4.76 14.41 8.89
N THR A 47 -4.56 14.10 10.19
CA THR A 47 -5.43 13.18 10.91
C THR A 47 -6.85 13.75 11.09
N ALA A 48 -6.99 15.05 11.38
CA ALA A 48 -8.28 15.70 11.42
C ALA A 48 -8.98 15.69 10.04
N GLY A 49 -8.22 15.93 8.97
CA GLY A 49 -8.69 15.77 7.59
C GLY A 49 -9.16 14.35 7.30
N PHE A 50 -8.42 13.33 7.76
CA PHE A 50 -8.83 11.93 7.62
C PHE A 50 -10.18 11.67 8.32
N VAL A 51 -10.39 12.17 9.54
CA VAL A 51 -11.69 12.08 10.25
C VAL A 51 -12.78 12.77 9.44
N ALA A 52 -12.55 14.00 9.00
CA ALA A 52 -13.54 14.79 8.25
C ALA A 52 -13.93 14.08 6.94
N PHE A 53 -12.96 13.60 6.15
CA PHE A 53 -13.21 12.92 4.88
C PHE A 53 -13.78 11.51 5.07
N SER A 54 -13.52 10.84 6.19
CA SER A 54 -14.25 9.62 6.58
C SER A 54 -15.74 9.92 6.77
N LEU A 55 -16.07 10.96 7.55
CA LEU A 55 -17.47 11.38 7.75
C LEU A 55 -18.14 11.79 6.43
N ILE A 56 -17.47 12.58 5.60
CA ILE A 56 -17.94 12.98 4.27
C ILE A 56 -18.24 11.74 3.42
N SER A 57 -17.37 10.72 3.43
CA SER A 57 -17.58 9.45 2.73
C SER A 57 -18.78 8.67 3.26
N ALA A 58 -19.04 8.68 4.58
CA ALA A 58 -20.19 8.01 5.19
C ALA A 58 -21.51 8.59 4.72
N PHE A 59 -21.57 9.89 4.42
CA PHE A 59 -22.77 10.60 3.97
C PHE A 59 -22.84 10.78 2.44
N ALA A 60 -22.05 10.04 1.69
CA ALA A 60 -22.10 10.11 0.22
C ALA A 60 -23.48 9.70 -0.32
N TRP A 61 -23.96 10.44 -1.32
CA TRP A 61 -25.24 10.24 -2.00
C TRP A 61 -25.11 9.87 -3.48
N SER A 62 -23.93 10.01 -4.09
CA SER A 62 -23.61 9.56 -5.45
C SER A 62 -22.22 8.97 -5.52
N MET A 63 -21.91 8.25 -6.61
CA MET A 63 -20.59 7.69 -6.84
C MET A 63 -19.53 8.77 -7.09
N GLU A 64 -19.88 9.84 -7.81
CA GLU A 64 -18.98 10.97 -8.09
C GLU A 64 -18.57 11.67 -6.79
N TYR A 65 -19.55 11.89 -5.92
CA TYR A 65 -19.26 12.45 -4.60
C TYR A 65 -18.35 11.52 -3.78
N MET A 66 -18.63 10.22 -3.81
CA MET A 66 -17.78 9.22 -3.14
C MET A 66 -16.34 9.27 -3.68
N TRP A 67 -16.13 9.38 -5.00
CA TRP A 67 -14.79 9.44 -5.58
C TRP A 67 -14.01 10.67 -5.11
N VAL A 68 -14.62 11.84 -5.08
CA VAL A 68 -14.00 13.07 -4.56
C VAL A 68 -13.65 12.90 -3.09
N ALA A 69 -14.60 12.41 -2.28
CA ALA A 69 -14.38 12.17 -0.86
C ALA A 69 -13.23 11.17 -0.61
N ARG A 70 -13.15 10.09 -1.41
CA ARG A 70 -12.09 9.08 -1.31
C ARG A 70 -10.72 9.61 -1.73
N CYS A 71 -10.65 10.48 -2.74
CA CYS A 71 -9.40 11.14 -3.13
C CYS A 71 -8.84 11.98 -1.96
N LEU A 72 -9.69 12.82 -1.39
CA LEU A 72 -9.32 13.68 -0.25
C LEU A 72 -9.02 12.84 1.02
N HIS A 73 -9.75 11.76 1.23
CA HIS A 73 -9.52 10.81 2.32
C HIS A 73 -8.14 10.13 2.18
N GLY A 74 -7.80 9.67 0.97
CA GLY A 74 -6.49 9.10 0.66
C GLY A 74 -5.36 10.12 0.82
N PHE A 75 -5.56 11.34 0.35
CA PHE A 75 -4.61 12.43 0.56
C PHE A 75 -4.32 12.63 2.04
N ALA A 76 -5.35 12.77 2.87
CA ALA A 76 -5.20 12.95 4.32
C ALA A 76 -4.53 11.73 5.00
N ALA A 77 -4.85 10.49 4.56
CA ALA A 77 -4.27 9.26 5.08
C ALA A 77 -2.75 9.20 4.95
N ALA A 78 -2.18 9.79 3.89
CA ALA A 78 -0.74 9.80 3.67
C ALA A 78 0.05 10.58 4.73
N SER A 79 -0.59 11.50 5.45
CA SER A 79 0.06 12.32 6.49
C SER A 79 0.67 11.48 7.60
N GLY A 80 -0.04 10.46 8.08
CA GLY A 80 0.39 9.59 9.17
C GLY A 80 1.75 8.94 8.89
N PRO A 81 1.86 8.05 7.90
CA PRO A 81 3.10 7.32 7.63
C PRO A 81 4.25 8.22 7.16
N VAL A 82 3.97 9.32 6.46
CA VAL A 82 5.02 10.25 5.99
C VAL A 82 5.62 11.01 7.16
N VAL A 83 4.77 11.65 7.98
CA VAL A 83 5.24 12.48 9.08
C VAL A 83 5.78 11.64 10.24
N ALA A 84 5.19 10.46 10.52
CA ALA A 84 5.71 9.56 11.55
C ALA A 84 7.16 9.12 11.25
N ARG A 85 7.45 8.74 10.00
CA ARG A 85 8.83 8.42 9.58
C ARG A 85 9.79 9.60 9.73
N ALA A 86 9.32 10.80 9.43
CA ALA A 86 10.10 12.02 9.62
C ALA A 86 10.39 12.28 11.11
N ILE A 87 9.39 12.15 12.00
CA ILE A 87 9.57 12.28 13.46
C ILE A 87 10.58 11.27 13.99
N ILE A 88 10.50 10.00 13.56
CA ILE A 88 11.44 8.96 13.99
C ILE A 88 12.87 9.33 13.60
N ARG A 89 13.08 9.78 12.36
CA ARG A 89 14.40 10.21 11.88
C ARG A 89 14.93 11.43 12.63
N ASP A 90 14.06 12.38 12.97
CA ASP A 90 14.45 13.62 13.63
C ASP A 90 14.74 13.41 15.14
N LYS A 91 14.14 12.38 15.77
CA LYS A 91 14.25 12.13 17.22
C LYS A 91 15.24 11.05 17.61
N TYR A 92 15.43 10.06 16.75
CA TYR A 92 16.21 8.86 17.08
C TYR A 92 17.35 8.67 16.10
N GLU A 93 18.50 8.21 16.60
CA GLU A 93 19.69 7.90 15.83
C GLU A 93 20.06 6.41 15.97
N GLY A 94 20.83 5.90 15.02
CA GLY A 94 21.44 4.57 15.06
C GLY A 94 20.41 3.46 15.31
N HIS A 95 20.71 2.59 16.27
CA HIS A 95 19.90 1.41 16.58
C HIS A 95 18.46 1.74 17.02
N ARG A 96 18.26 2.84 17.77
CA ARG A 96 16.92 3.26 18.22
C ARG A 96 16.04 3.72 17.06
N ALA A 97 16.59 4.43 16.08
CA ALA A 97 15.84 4.80 14.87
C ALA A 97 15.40 3.57 14.09
N ALA A 98 16.29 2.60 13.89
CA ALA A 98 15.98 1.34 13.24
C ALA A 98 14.86 0.56 13.98
N GLN A 99 14.94 0.50 15.30
CA GLN A 99 13.94 -0.15 16.15
C GLN A 99 12.56 0.51 16.02
N MET A 100 12.47 1.85 16.06
CA MET A 100 11.21 2.57 15.91
C MET A 100 10.60 2.41 14.52
N MET A 101 11.44 2.41 13.47
CA MET A 101 11.00 2.11 12.11
C MET A 101 10.46 0.68 11.99
N ALA A 102 11.13 -0.30 12.63
CA ALA A 102 10.66 -1.69 12.66
C ALA A 102 9.30 -1.82 13.37
N TRP A 103 9.09 -1.19 14.51
CA TRP A 103 7.80 -1.13 15.20
C TRP A 103 6.70 -0.51 14.35
N THR A 104 7.00 0.59 13.65
CA THR A 104 6.05 1.24 12.74
C THR A 104 5.66 0.29 11.59
N SER A 105 6.63 -0.39 11.01
CA SER A 105 6.39 -1.37 9.94
C SER A 105 5.58 -2.57 10.43
N ALA A 106 5.86 -3.09 11.62
CA ALA A 106 5.12 -4.17 12.24
C ALA A 106 3.66 -3.79 12.50
N SER A 107 3.41 -2.58 13.01
CA SER A 107 2.06 -2.06 13.21
C SER A 107 1.29 -1.94 11.90
N MET A 108 1.94 -1.45 10.83
CA MET A 108 1.32 -1.37 9.49
C MET A 108 1.01 -2.75 8.91
N ALA A 109 1.80 -3.77 9.21
CA ALA A 109 1.54 -5.16 8.77
C ALA A 109 0.40 -5.83 9.55
N THR A 110 0.18 -5.45 10.81
CA THR A 110 -0.86 -6.05 11.67
C THR A 110 -2.27 -5.57 11.31
N LEU A 111 -2.42 -4.30 10.92
CA LEU A 111 -3.73 -3.72 10.58
C LEU A 111 -4.47 -4.46 9.45
N PRO A 112 -3.83 -4.82 8.32
CA PRO A 112 -4.49 -5.58 7.26
C PRO A 112 -4.95 -6.98 7.68
N LEU A 113 -4.44 -7.53 8.77
CA LEU A 113 -4.88 -8.84 9.29
C LEU A 113 -6.27 -8.74 9.95
N ILE A 114 -6.53 -7.65 10.63
CA ILE A 114 -7.74 -7.46 11.45
C ILE A 114 -8.81 -6.68 10.69
N ALA A 115 -8.41 -5.67 9.90
CA ALA A 115 -9.31 -4.73 9.26
C ALA A 115 -10.36 -5.36 8.33
N PRO A 116 -10.06 -6.38 7.49
CA PRO A 116 -11.07 -6.97 6.62
C PRO A 116 -12.15 -7.72 7.39
N THR A 117 -11.77 -8.42 8.45
CA THR A 117 -12.73 -9.16 9.30
C THR A 117 -13.65 -8.21 10.06
N LEU A 118 -13.08 -7.16 10.66
CA LEU A 118 -13.87 -6.11 11.31
C LEU A 118 -14.74 -5.36 10.30
N GLY A 119 -14.19 -5.06 9.12
CA GLY A 119 -14.92 -4.38 8.04
C GLY A 119 -16.10 -5.21 7.55
N ALA A 120 -15.92 -6.50 7.30
CA ALA A 120 -16.99 -7.41 6.89
C ALA A 120 -18.08 -7.49 7.98
N PHE A 121 -17.71 -7.61 9.24
CA PHE A 121 -18.66 -7.61 10.36
C PHE A 121 -19.46 -6.30 10.42
N ILE A 122 -18.79 -5.14 10.32
CA ILE A 122 -19.47 -3.83 10.35
C ILE A 122 -20.42 -3.70 9.16
N VAL A 123 -20.00 -4.09 7.95
CA VAL A 123 -20.84 -4.01 6.75
C VAL A 123 -22.06 -4.87 6.87
N THR A 124 -21.94 -6.10 7.40
CA THR A 124 -23.08 -7.03 7.51
C THR A 124 -24.07 -6.62 8.56
N GLN A 125 -23.64 -6.01 9.67
CA GLN A 125 -24.53 -5.63 10.78
C GLN A 125 -25.10 -4.20 10.64
N PHE A 126 -24.28 -3.27 10.14
CA PHE A 126 -24.61 -1.83 10.19
C PHE A 126 -24.55 -1.14 8.81
N GLY A 127 -24.24 -1.91 7.76
CA GLY A 127 -24.11 -1.39 6.41
C GLY A 127 -22.76 -0.71 6.13
N TRP A 128 -22.54 -0.39 4.86
CA TRP A 128 -21.24 0.15 4.39
C TRP A 128 -20.92 1.55 4.94
N ARG A 129 -21.92 2.37 5.24
CA ARG A 129 -21.71 3.72 5.81
C ARG A 129 -21.05 3.64 7.18
N ALA A 130 -21.39 2.63 7.96
CA ALA A 130 -20.82 2.42 9.30
C ALA A 130 -19.31 2.12 9.25
N THR A 131 -18.76 1.59 8.15
CA THR A 131 -17.32 1.40 8.01
C THR A 131 -16.56 2.72 8.01
N PHE A 132 -17.08 3.73 7.35
CA PHE A 132 -16.48 5.06 7.34
C PHE A 132 -16.62 5.78 8.69
N LEU A 133 -17.76 5.60 9.37
CA LEU A 133 -17.93 6.10 10.73
C LEU A 133 -16.95 5.43 11.71
N ALA A 134 -16.75 4.12 11.59
CA ALA A 134 -15.77 3.39 12.40
C ALA A 134 -14.34 3.89 12.13
N LEU A 135 -13.97 4.17 10.87
CA LEU A 135 -12.68 4.76 10.52
C LEU A 135 -12.51 6.16 11.14
N ALA A 136 -13.55 6.99 11.13
CA ALA A 136 -13.52 8.30 11.76
C ALA A 136 -13.29 8.17 13.29
N VAL A 137 -14.05 7.30 13.96
CA VAL A 137 -13.90 7.04 15.40
C VAL A 137 -12.50 6.51 15.72
N PHE A 138 -12.01 5.54 14.93
CA PHE A 138 -10.67 4.99 15.11
C PHE A 138 -9.57 6.06 14.97
N ALA A 139 -9.71 7.00 14.03
CA ALA A 139 -8.76 8.08 13.81
C ALA A 139 -8.79 9.17 14.90
N LEU A 140 -9.87 9.26 15.71
CA LEU A 140 -9.90 10.14 16.87
C LEU A 140 -8.93 9.70 17.97
N LEU A 141 -8.61 8.41 18.08
CA LEU A 141 -7.67 7.91 19.09
C LEU A 141 -6.25 8.49 18.90
N PRO A 142 -5.60 8.36 17.72
CA PRO A 142 -4.32 8.99 17.50
C PRO A 142 -4.41 10.52 17.54
N LEU A 143 -5.51 11.12 17.10
CA LEU A 143 -5.69 12.57 17.15
C LEU A 143 -5.71 13.08 18.60
N ALA A 144 -6.39 12.39 19.50
CA ALA A 144 -6.36 12.67 20.93
C ALA A 144 -4.96 12.44 21.52
N GLY A 145 -4.31 11.34 21.18
CA GLY A 145 -2.94 11.03 21.61
C GLY A 145 -1.92 12.08 21.19
N LEU A 146 -2.06 12.64 19.99
CA LEU A 146 -1.19 13.72 19.50
C LEU A 146 -1.30 15.01 20.32
N SER A 147 -2.38 15.20 21.08
CA SER A 147 -2.52 16.36 21.98
C SER A 147 -1.58 16.31 23.17
N ALA A 148 -1.20 15.10 23.61
CA ALA A 148 -0.26 14.86 24.70
C ALA A 148 1.22 14.95 24.29
N PHE A 149 1.51 15.06 22.97
CA PHE A 149 2.88 15.19 22.48
C PHE A 149 3.45 16.59 22.79
N ASP A 150 4.75 16.60 23.09
CA ASP A 150 5.49 17.81 23.41
C ASP A 150 5.43 18.85 22.29
N LYS A 151 5.17 20.09 22.66
CA LYS A 151 5.10 21.23 21.73
C LYS A 151 6.41 21.51 20.98
N SER A 152 7.55 20.97 21.45
CA SER A 152 8.84 21.10 20.76
C SER A 152 8.81 20.58 19.31
N TYR A 153 7.89 19.65 19.00
CA TYR A 153 7.64 19.17 17.62
C TYR A 153 6.73 20.09 16.78
N SER A 154 6.24 21.16 17.38
CA SER A 154 5.39 22.13 16.68
C SER A 154 6.18 23.18 15.90
N GLU A 155 7.49 23.33 16.19
CA GLU A 155 8.32 24.30 15.48
C GLU A 155 8.88 23.66 14.22
N GLY A 156 8.48 24.19 13.08
CA GLY A 156 9.10 23.88 11.80
C GLY A 156 10.53 24.41 11.76
N ASN A 157 11.39 23.76 11.01
CA ASN A 157 12.74 24.26 10.77
C ASN A 157 12.68 25.50 9.87
N LYS A 158 12.52 26.67 10.48
CA LYS A 158 12.47 27.97 9.76
C LYS A 158 13.74 28.27 8.96
N ASN A 159 14.85 27.58 9.26
CA ASN A 159 16.13 27.69 8.56
C ASN A 159 16.37 26.54 7.56
N GLY A 160 15.44 25.62 7.42
CA GLY A 160 15.51 24.54 6.45
C GLY A 160 15.53 25.07 5.01
N ALA A 161 16.26 24.43 4.13
CA ALA A 161 16.31 24.78 2.72
C ALA A 161 14.88 24.98 2.18
N LYS A 162 14.61 26.14 1.58
CA LYS A 162 13.30 26.46 0.99
C LYS A 162 12.92 25.31 0.06
N LEU A 163 11.88 24.57 0.45
CA LEU A 163 11.31 23.53 -0.39
C LEU A 163 10.65 24.20 -1.59
N THR A 164 11.43 24.27 -2.65
CA THR A 164 10.96 24.74 -3.93
C THR A 164 10.41 23.54 -4.70
N LEU A 165 9.31 23.68 -5.43
CA LEU A 165 8.82 22.65 -6.36
C LEU A 165 9.95 22.11 -7.24
N MET A 166 10.91 22.96 -7.60
CA MET A 166 12.10 22.60 -8.36
C MET A 166 13.01 21.60 -7.60
N SER A 167 13.13 21.68 -6.26
CA SER A 167 13.93 20.72 -5.48
C SER A 167 13.28 19.35 -5.45
N VAL A 168 11.95 19.29 -5.37
CA VAL A 168 11.18 18.04 -5.45
C VAL A 168 11.34 17.42 -6.84
N LEU A 169 11.11 18.20 -7.90
CA LEU A 169 11.27 17.74 -9.29
C LEU A 169 12.70 17.24 -9.58
N ARG A 170 13.71 17.92 -9.05
CA ARG A 170 15.11 17.50 -9.19
C ARG A 170 15.34 16.15 -8.52
N THR A 171 14.80 15.93 -7.32
CA THR A 171 14.94 14.64 -6.65
C THR A 171 14.19 13.52 -7.41
N PHE A 172 13.00 13.81 -7.96
CA PHE A 172 12.32 12.88 -8.85
C PHE A 172 13.21 12.49 -10.03
N LYS A 173 13.82 13.47 -10.69
CA LYS A 173 14.75 13.24 -11.79
C LYS A 173 15.95 12.40 -11.36
N ASP A 174 16.61 12.74 -10.24
CA ASP A 174 17.77 12.01 -9.73
C ASP A 174 17.43 10.54 -9.47
N CYS A 175 16.32 10.27 -8.78
CA CYS A 175 15.85 8.90 -8.51
C CYS A 175 15.47 8.13 -9.77
N LEU A 176 14.78 8.78 -10.73
CA LEU A 176 14.32 8.15 -11.96
C LEU A 176 15.40 8.06 -13.05
N THR A 177 16.58 8.58 -12.82
CA THR A 177 17.75 8.37 -13.68
C THR A 177 18.70 7.28 -13.15
N ASP A 178 18.60 6.95 -11.86
CA ASP A 178 19.40 5.88 -11.26
C ASP A 178 18.83 4.50 -11.61
N ARG A 179 19.61 3.70 -12.33
CA ARG A 179 19.20 2.38 -12.83
C ARG A 179 18.87 1.40 -11.70
N ARG A 180 19.59 1.50 -10.58
CA ARG A 180 19.39 0.60 -9.44
C ARG A 180 18.15 0.98 -8.65
N PHE A 181 17.89 2.29 -8.50
CA PHE A 181 16.63 2.78 -7.92
C PHE A 181 15.43 2.32 -8.75
N ILE A 182 15.48 2.47 -10.08
CA ILE A 182 14.41 2.01 -10.98
C ILE A 182 14.21 0.50 -10.85
N ALA A 183 15.27 -0.29 -10.76
CA ALA A 183 15.17 -1.74 -10.63
C ALA A 183 14.42 -2.15 -9.35
N TYR A 184 14.75 -1.55 -8.19
CA TYR A 184 14.02 -1.76 -6.94
C TYR A 184 12.59 -1.23 -7.01
N LEU A 185 12.40 -0.05 -7.62
CA LEU A 185 11.09 0.56 -7.80
C LEU A 185 10.17 -0.37 -8.61
N VAL A 186 10.63 -0.87 -9.76
CA VAL A 186 9.88 -1.79 -10.62
C VAL A 186 9.57 -3.09 -9.87
N ALA A 187 10.58 -3.68 -9.21
CA ALA A 187 10.40 -4.92 -8.46
C ALA A 187 9.34 -4.79 -7.36
N GLY A 188 9.43 -3.77 -6.52
CA GLY A 188 8.48 -3.59 -5.42
C GLY A 188 7.11 -3.11 -5.87
N THR A 189 7.08 -2.12 -6.78
CA THR A 189 5.85 -1.46 -7.21
C THR A 189 4.95 -2.41 -8.00
N LEU A 190 5.47 -3.13 -8.99
CA LEU A 190 4.64 -4.00 -9.82
C LEU A 190 4.22 -5.28 -9.08
N SER A 191 5.08 -5.82 -8.21
CA SER A 191 4.68 -6.92 -7.34
C SER A 191 3.53 -6.51 -6.40
N PHE A 192 3.59 -5.32 -5.81
CA PHE A 192 2.51 -4.81 -4.96
C PHE A 192 1.26 -4.44 -5.77
N SER A 193 1.42 -3.95 -7.00
CA SER A 193 0.28 -3.72 -7.89
C SER A 193 -0.48 -5.01 -8.20
N ALA A 194 0.22 -6.14 -8.34
CA ALA A 194 -0.41 -7.45 -8.48
C ALA A 194 -1.23 -7.82 -7.23
N LEU A 195 -0.71 -7.55 -6.02
CA LEU A 195 -1.48 -7.70 -4.78
C LEU A 195 -2.71 -6.76 -4.79
N PHE A 196 -2.56 -5.53 -5.26
CA PHE A 196 -3.64 -4.55 -5.26
C PHE A 196 -4.76 -4.92 -6.26
N ILE A 197 -4.43 -5.58 -7.38
CA ILE A 197 -5.40 -6.19 -8.29
C ILE A 197 -6.24 -7.23 -7.53
N TYR A 198 -5.60 -8.12 -6.77
CA TYR A 198 -6.30 -9.09 -5.94
C TYR A 198 -7.24 -8.40 -4.94
N LEU A 199 -6.76 -7.38 -4.21
CA LEU A 199 -7.57 -6.63 -3.24
C LEU A 199 -8.80 -6.00 -3.87
N SER A 200 -8.67 -5.48 -5.10
CA SER A 200 -9.74 -4.81 -5.82
C SER A 200 -10.81 -5.78 -6.33
N THR A 201 -10.44 -7.05 -6.55
CA THR A 201 -11.29 -8.01 -7.26
C THR A 201 -11.78 -9.18 -6.40
N VAL A 202 -11.10 -9.47 -5.28
CA VAL A 202 -11.38 -10.65 -4.44
C VAL A 202 -12.83 -10.73 -3.95
N SER A 203 -13.43 -9.60 -3.56
CA SER A 203 -14.83 -9.59 -3.09
C SER A 203 -15.81 -10.04 -4.16
N PHE A 204 -15.55 -9.68 -5.42
CA PHE A 204 -16.36 -10.09 -6.56
C PHE A 204 -16.12 -11.56 -6.92
N PHE A 205 -14.89 -12.06 -6.81
CA PHE A 205 -14.61 -13.48 -6.99
C PHE A 205 -15.38 -14.34 -5.99
N LEU A 206 -15.38 -13.91 -4.73
CA LEU A 206 -16.05 -14.65 -3.67
C LEU A 206 -17.57 -14.65 -3.87
N SER A 207 -18.18 -13.52 -4.29
CA SER A 207 -19.63 -13.43 -4.51
C SER A 207 -20.07 -14.07 -5.83
N ASP A 208 -19.46 -13.66 -6.95
CA ASP A 208 -20.01 -13.91 -8.28
C ASP A 208 -19.57 -15.27 -8.84
N VAL A 209 -18.37 -15.73 -8.46
CA VAL A 209 -17.83 -17.00 -8.98
C VAL A 209 -18.05 -18.14 -7.99
N PHE A 210 -17.81 -17.90 -6.70
CA PHE A 210 -17.90 -18.96 -5.68
C PHE A 210 -19.19 -18.96 -4.87
N ASN A 211 -20.05 -17.93 -5.04
CA ASN A 211 -21.29 -17.77 -4.29
C ASN A 211 -21.08 -17.82 -2.76
N ILE A 212 -19.93 -17.32 -2.29
CA ILE A 212 -19.60 -17.27 -0.85
C ILE A 212 -20.34 -16.08 -0.24
N PRO A 213 -21.10 -16.28 0.86
CA PRO A 213 -21.77 -15.19 1.54
C PRO A 213 -20.79 -14.12 2.03
N THR A 214 -21.18 -12.82 1.94
CA THR A 214 -20.36 -11.66 2.32
C THR A 214 -19.79 -11.76 3.74
N ALA A 215 -20.50 -12.43 4.64
CA ALA A 215 -20.04 -12.66 6.02
C ALA A 215 -18.68 -13.38 6.11
N TYR A 216 -18.31 -14.19 5.11
CA TYR A 216 -17.05 -14.93 5.08
C TYR A 216 -15.92 -14.24 4.32
N PHE A 217 -16.19 -13.09 3.67
CA PHE A 217 -15.16 -12.36 2.88
C PHE A 217 -13.95 -11.97 3.73
N GLY A 218 -14.22 -11.48 4.96
CA GLY A 218 -13.15 -11.13 5.90
C GLY A 218 -12.26 -12.31 6.25
N LEU A 219 -12.83 -13.49 6.46
CA LEU A 219 -12.07 -14.71 6.78
C LEU A 219 -11.24 -15.18 5.58
N ALA A 220 -11.84 -15.21 4.37
CA ALA A 220 -11.13 -15.59 3.14
C ALA A 220 -9.94 -14.66 2.86
N PHE A 221 -10.12 -13.35 3.11
CA PHE A 221 -9.05 -12.38 2.98
C PHE A 221 -7.98 -12.54 4.07
N ALA A 222 -8.37 -12.77 5.33
CA ALA A 222 -7.45 -12.95 6.44
C ALA A 222 -6.49 -14.12 6.21
N ILE A 223 -6.94 -15.21 5.60
CA ILE A 223 -6.11 -16.37 5.23
C ILE A 223 -4.97 -15.92 4.30
N SER A 224 -5.25 -15.11 3.28
CA SER A 224 -4.23 -14.58 2.37
C SER A 224 -3.25 -13.66 3.09
N VAL A 225 -3.74 -12.78 3.99
CA VAL A 225 -2.91 -11.83 4.75
C VAL A 225 -1.97 -12.54 5.73
N VAL A 226 -2.36 -13.70 6.27
CA VAL A 226 -1.45 -14.53 7.08
C VAL A 226 -0.18 -14.87 6.28
N GLY A 227 -0.31 -15.18 4.98
CA GLY A 227 0.84 -15.37 4.11
C GLY A 227 1.78 -14.17 4.09
N PHE A 228 1.24 -12.95 3.95
CA PHE A 228 2.03 -11.71 3.96
C PHE A 228 2.79 -11.52 5.28
N VAL A 229 2.13 -11.74 6.41
CA VAL A 229 2.75 -11.60 7.74
C VAL A 229 3.89 -12.60 7.91
N ILE A 230 3.64 -13.88 7.60
CA ILE A 230 4.66 -14.94 7.68
C ILE A 230 5.82 -14.60 6.72
N GLY A 231 5.54 -14.18 5.49
CA GLY A 231 6.54 -13.76 4.51
C GLY A 231 7.40 -12.59 5.01
N SER A 232 6.79 -11.58 5.62
CA SER A 232 7.49 -10.42 6.18
C SER A 232 8.41 -10.81 7.36
N LEU A 233 7.93 -11.68 8.25
CA LEU A 233 8.74 -12.21 9.37
C LEU A 233 9.90 -13.08 8.87
N THR A 234 9.64 -13.94 7.89
CA THR A 234 10.65 -14.77 7.23
C THR A 234 11.67 -13.89 6.50
N SER A 235 11.23 -12.81 5.84
CA SER A 235 12.11 -11.84 5.18
C SER A 235 13.14 -11.26 6.15
N ALA A 236 12.73 -10.88 7.35
CA ALA A 236 13.64 -10.32 8.35
C ALA A 236 14.77 -11.30 8.74
N GLN A 237 14.50 -12.60 8.74
CA GLN A 237 15.51 -13.65 9.00
C GLN A 237 16.36 -13.92 7.74
N LEU A 238 15.74 -14.06 6.57
CA LEU A 238 16.44 -14.37 5.33
C LEU A 238 17.42 -13.27 4.90
N VAL A 239 17.10 -12.01 5.17
CA VAL A 239 17.98 -10.88 4.88
C VAL A 239 19.31 -11.00 5.61
N THR A 240 19.34 -11.54 6.82
CA THR A 240 20.59 -11.73 7.58
C THR A 240 21.47 -12.85 7.00
N ILE A 241 20.86 -13.83 6.31
CA ILE A 241 21.55 -15.02 5.76
C ILE A 241 21.91 -14.82 4.28
N TRP A 242 20.95 -14.36 3.48
CA TRP A 242 21.07 -14.26 2.02
C TRP A 242 21.30 -12.84 1.51
N GLY A 243 21.09 -11.85 2.37
CA GLY A 243 21.10 -10.45 1.97
C GLY A 243 19.76 -10.01 1.33
N GLN A 244 19.62 -8.70 1.22
CA GLN A 244 18.41 -8.04 0.77
C GLN A 244 18.01 -8.38 -0.67
N ASP A 245 18.96 -8.33 -1.60
CA ASP A 245 18.71 -8.51 -3.03
C ASP A 245 18.32 -9.96 -3.37
N GLN A 246 18.91 -10.93 -2.67
CA GLN A 246 18.57 -12.34 -2.86
C GLN A 246 17.17 -12.65 -2.30
N THR A 247 16.85 -12.12 -1.13
CA THR A 247 15.51 -12.29 -0.51
C THR A 247 14.41 -11.72 -1.41
N LEU A 248 14.63 -10.52 -1.95
CA LEU A 248 13.75 -9.88 -2.92
C LEU A 248 13.57 -10.74 -4.18
N PHE A 249 14.67 -11.27 -4.73
CA PHE A 249 14.64 -12.11 -5.93
C PHE A 249 13.84 -13.39 -5.72
N VAL A 250 14.03 -14.08 -4.58
CA VAL A 250 13.27 -15.30 -4.23
C VAL A 250 11.77 -14.99 -4.12
N GLY A 251 11.41 -13.88 -3.45
CA GLY A 251 10.02 -13.45 -3.35
C GLY A 251 9.39 -13.17 -4.71
N ALA A 252 10.10 -12.47 -5.60
CA ALA A 252 9.62 -12.16 -6.96
C ALA A 252 9.46 -13.43 -7.81
N THR A 253 10.40 -14.38 -7.71
CA THR A 253 10.30 -15.68 -8.38
C THR A 253 9.05 -16.44 -7.93
N LEU A 254 8.82 -16.47 -6.61
CA LEU A 254 7.64 -17.14 -6.03
C LEU A 254 6.35 -16.51 -6.52
N CYS A 255 6.25 -15.18 -6.57
CA CYS A 255 5.07 -14.48 -7.08
C CYS A 255 4.77 -14.82 -8.54
N VAL A 256 5.78 -14.92 -9.41
CA VAL A 256 5.60 -15.32 -10.81
C VAL A 256 5.09 -16.76 -10.89
N VAL A 257 5.76 -17.70 -10.23
CA VAL A 257 5.37 -19.13 -10.25
C VAL A 257 3.93 -19.30 -9.79
N VAL A 258 3.58 -18.68 -8.67
CA VAL A 258 2.23 -18.79 -8.07
C VAL A 258 1.18 -18.13 -8.95
N SER A 259 1.44 -16.96 -9.54
CA SER A 259 0.46 -16.31 -10.41
C SER A 259 0.24 -17.07 -11.72
N VAL A 260 1.27 -17.71 -12.27
CA VAL A 260 1.12 -18.60 -13.44
C VAL A 260 0.32 -19.85 -13.06
N LEU A 261 0.60 -20.49 -11.93
CA LEU A 261 -0.20 -21.61 -11.44
C LEU A 261 -1.66 -21.21 -11.18
N ALA A 262 -1.90 -20.04 -10.59
CA ALA A 262 -3.25 -19.53 -10.38
C ALA A 262 -3.99 -19.31 -11.71
N LEU A 263 -3.29 -18.85 -12.75
CA LEU A 263 -3.87 -18.67 -14.09
C LEU A 263 -4.28 -20.00 -14.72
N THR A 264 -3.46 -21.05 -14.60
CA THR A 264 -3.81 -22.40 -15.10
C THR A 264 -5.00 -22.99 -14.37
N VAL A 265 -5.10 -22.78 -13.06
CA VAL A 265 -6.24 -23.23 -12.24
C VAL A 265 -7.49 -22.44 -12.60
N ALA A 266 -7.40 -21.12 -12.77
CA ALA A 266 -8.54 -20.27 -13.10
C ALA A 266 -9.17 -20.57 -14.47
N GLY A 267 -8.39 -21.09 -15.41
CA GLY A 267 -8.85 -21.50 -16.74
C GLY A 267 -9.63 -22.82 -16.76
N ASN A 268 -9.60 -23.60 -15.68
CA ASN A 268 -10.30 -24.90 -15.60
C ASN A 268 -11.67 -24.73 -14.91
N ALA A 269 -12.71 -25.29 -15.53
CA ALA A 269 -14.11 -25.20 -15.11
C ALA A 269 -14.45 -25.87 -13.75
N GLY A 270 -13.49 -26.32 -12.98
CA GLY A 270 -13.65 -26.97 -11.67
C GLY A 270 -12.72 -26.44 -10.60
N SER A 271 -12.24 -25.18 -10.74
CA SER A 271 -11.31 -24.60 -9.76
C SER A 271 -11.89 -24.58 -8.35
N LEU A 272 -11.21 -25.29 -7.45
CA LEU A 272 -11.60 -25.36 -6.04
C LEU A 272 -11.23 -24.05 -5.33
N PRO A 273 -12.16 -23.39 -4.61
CA PRO A 273 -11.88 -22.18 -3.84
C PRO A 273 -10.68 -22.34 -2.89
N ILE A 274 -10.50 -23.53 -2.31
CA ILE A 274 -9.40 -23.82 -1.39
C ILE A 274 -8.03 -23.78 -2.09
N VAL A 275 -7.95 -24.21 -3.36
CA VAL A 275 -6.69 -24.15 -4.13
C VAL A 275 -6.31 -22.69 -4.41
N LEU A 276 -7.27 -21.87 -4.82
CA LEU A 276 -7.04 -20.45 -5.05
C LEU A 276 -6.70 -19.71 -3.76
N ALA A 277 -7.31 -20.09 -2.63
CA ALA A 277 -6.96 -19.56 -1.30
C ALA A 277 -5.52 -19.92 -0.92
N ALA A 278 -5.08 -21.16 -1.14
CA ALA A 278 -3.70 -21.58 -0.89
C ALA A 278 -2.70 -20.83 -1.79
N LEU A 279 -3.03 -20.68 -3.08
CA LEU A 279 -2.20 -19.93 -4.02
C LEU A 279 -2.13 -18.44 -3.64
N SER A 280 -3.25 -17.81 -3.26
CA SER A 280 -3.24 -16.41 -2.82
C SER A 280 -2.42 -16.23 -1.54
N THR A 281 -2.51 -17.12 -0.57
CA THR A 281 -1.69 -17.10 0.65
C THR A 281 -0.21 -17.19 0.33
N THR A 282 0.17 -18.09 -0.59
CA THR A 282 1.55 -18.26 -1.05
C THR A 282 2.03 -17.04 -1.83
N PHE A 283 1.17 -16.43 -2.64
CA PHE A 283 1.45 -15.17 -3.33
C PHE A 283 1.72 -14.03 -2.35
N PHE A 284 0.87 -13.87 -1.35
CA PHE A 284 1.05 -12.85 -0.29
C PHE A 284 2.33 -13.08 0.52
N PHE A 285 2.71 -14.33 0.78
CA PHE A 285 4.02 -14.65 1.37
C PHE A 285 5.17 -14.12 0.50
N GLY A 286 5.13 -14.33 -0.81
CA GLY A 286 6.11 -13.76 -1.76
C GLY A 286 6.18 -12.24 -1.69
N ILE A 287 5.01 -11.55 -1.63
CA ILE A 287 4.97 -10.09 -1.46
C ILE A 287 5.57 -9.64 -0.13
N GLY A 288 5.38 -10.42 0.95
CA GLY A 288 6.03 -10.17 2.24
C GLY A 288 7.56 -10.19 2.16
N LEU A 289 8.13 -11.09 1.34
CA LEU A 289 9.58 -11.11 1.06
C LEU A 289 10.06 -9.89 0.26
N ILE A 290 9.23 -9.32 -0.62
CA ILE A 290 9.60 -8.24 -1.54
C ILE A 290 9.49 -6.86 -0.88
N SER A 291 8.38 -6.57 -0.21
CA SER A 291 7.93 -5.21 0.11
C SER A 291 8.96 -4.36 0.85
N ALA A 292 9.46 -4.85 1.99
CA ALA A 292 10.45 -4.14 2.79
C ALA A 292 11.79 -4.02 2.04
N ASN A 293 12.23 -5.09 1.39
CA ASN A 293 13.50 -5.16 0.70
C ASN A 293 13.57 -4.21 -0.49
N ALA A 294 12.49 -4.13 -1.29
CA ALA A 294 12.44 -3.23 -2.43
C ALA A 294 12.47 -1.76 -2.00
N SER A 295 11.66 -1.38 -1.01
CA SER A 295 11.59 0.01 -0.54
C SER A 295 12.87 0.45 0.15
N MET A 296 13.44 -0.38 1.03
CA MET A 296 14.71 -0.07 1.70
C MET A 296 15.88 -0.01 0.72
N GLY A 297 15.94 -0.95 -0.24
CA GLY A 297 16.97 -0.96 -1.27
C GLY A 297 16.95 0.31 -2.12
N ALA A 298 15.77 0.74 -2.56
CA ALA A 298 15.63 1.98 -3.31
C ALA A 298 16.05 3.21 -2.49
N VAL A 299 15.55 3.33 -1.26
CA VAL A 299 15.78 4.52 -0.41
C VAL A 299 17.23 4.61 0.08
N SER A 300 17.89 3.48 0.34
CA SER A 300 19.29 3.45 0.82
C SER A 300 20.29 4.01 -0.19
N LEU A 301 19.99 3.96 -1.48
CA LEU A 301 20.83 4.57 -2.54
C LEU A 301 20.92 6.10 -2.41
N PHE A 302 19.95 6.72 -1.77
CA PHE A 302 19.86 8.17 -1.57
C PHE A 302 19.84 8.54 -0.07
N ALA A 303 20.74 7.96 0.74
CA ALA A 303 20.75 8.12 2.20
C ALA A 303 20.69 9.59 2.65
N HIS A 304 21.40 10.50 1.96
CA HIS A 304 21.41 11.95 2.22
C HIS A 304 20.09 12.66 1.86
N LYS A 305 19.23 12.03 1.05
CA LYS A 305 17.91 12.50 0.63
C LYS A 305 16.82 11.43 0.86
N ALA A 306 16.99 10.57 1.86
CA ALA A 306 16.16 9.38 2.09
C ALA A 306 14.66 9.71 2.20
N GLY A 307 14.29 10.83 2.83
CA GLY A 307 12.90 11.27 2.90
C GLY A 307 12.29 11.57 1.53
N ALA A 308 13.03 12.28 0.68
CA ALA A 308 12.58 12.60 -0.67
C ALA A 308 12.54 11.35 -1.57
N ALA A 309 13.55 10.48 -1.49
CA ALA A 309 13.56 9.20 -2.22
C ALA A 309 12.40 8.28 -1.78
N SER A 310 12.07 8.25 -0.49
CA SER A 310 10.91 7.53 0.03
C SER A 310 9.59 8.11 -0.49
N ALA A 311 9.48 9.43 -0.63
CA ALA A 311 8.29 10.07 -1.22
C ALA A 311 8.15 9.73 -2.71
N VAL A 312 9.25 9.73 -3.48
CA VAL A 312 9.26 9.31 -4.89
C VAL A 312 8.82 7.85 -5.02
N TYR A 313 9.46 6.96 -4.26
CA TYR A 313 9.11 5.54 -4.26
C TYR A 313 7.63 5.33 -3.91
N GLY A 314 7.18 5.89 -2.80
CA GLY A 314 5.84 5.70 -2.29
C GLY A 314 4.75 6.29 -3.18
N SER A 315 4.97 7.46 -3.79
CA SER A 315 3.99 8.07 -4.70
C SER A 315 3.83 7.25 -5.98
N ILE A 316 4.93 6.77 -6.59
CA ILE A 316 4.87 5.91 -7.77
C ILE A 316 4.25 4.55 -7.42
N HIS A 317 4.59 4.00 -6.26
CA HIS A 317 4.02 2.76 -5.74
C HIS A 317 2.49 2.85 -5.57
N ALA A 318 1.99 3.92 -4.96
CA ALA A 318 0.55 4.14 -4.79
C ALA A 318 -0.16 4.39 -6.12
N LEU A 319 0.44 5.20 -7.01
CA LEU A 319 -0.13 5.51 -8.32
C LEU A 319 -0.20 4.27 -9.23
N SER A 320 0.85 3.47 -9.27
CA SER A 320 0.86 2.22 -10.02
C SER A 320 -0.20 1.24 -9.50
N SER A 321 -0.33 1.12 -8.17
CA SER A 321 -1.37 0.29 -7.55
C SER A 321 -2.77 0.77 -7.91
N ALA A 322 -3.01 2.09 -7.89
CA ALA A 322 -4.26 2.70 -8.31
C ALA A 322 -4.58 2.37 -9.77
N THR A 323 -3.61 2.55 -10.66
CA THR A 323 -3.76 2.30 -12.09
C THR A 323 -4.07 0.83 -12.37
N MET A 324 -3.31 -0.09 -11.77
CA MET A 324 -3.54 -1.53 -11.97
C MET A 324 -4.85 -2.01 -11.37
N GLY A 325 -5.26 -1.45 -10.23
CA GLY A 325 -6.59 -1.70 -9.64
C GLY A 325 -7.74 -1.21 -10.52
N ALA A 326 -7.61 -0.02 -11.12
CA ALA A 326 -8.59 0.51 -12.06
C ALA A 326 -8.68 -0.34 -13.34
N ILE A 327 -7.52 -0.71 -13.92
CA ILE A 327 -7.47 -1.61 -15.09
C ILE A 327 -8.13 -2.96 -14.77
N ALA A 328 -7.86 -3.53 -13.60
CA ALA A 328 -8.48 -4.78 -13.17
C ALA A 328 -10.00 -4.65 -13.08
N GLY A 329 -10.49 -3.51 -12.59
CA GLY A 329 -11.92 -3.22 -12.55
C GLY A 329 -12.58 -3.14 -13.93
N ILE A 330 -11.92 -2.49 -14.89
CA ILE A 330 -12.40 -2.37 -16.27
C ILE A 330 -12.40 -3.72 -16.99
N LEU A 331 -11.37 -4.54 -16.74
CA LEU A 331 -11.23 -5.86 -17.38
C LEU A 331 -12.11 -6.95 -16.72
N TYR A 332 -12.65 -6.69 -15.54
CA TYR A 332 -13.46 -7.69 -14.84
C TYR A 332 -14.82 -7.90 -15.55
N ASN A 333 -15.05 -9.12 -15.99
CA ASN A 333 -16.25 -9.55 -16.72
C ASN A 333 -17.00 -10.71 -16.03
N GLY A 334 -16.81 -10.90 -14.73
CA GLY A 334 -17.37 -12.02 -13.97
C GLY A 334 -16.51 -13.30 -14.01
N ARG A 335 -15.30 -13.24 -14.55
CA ARG A 335 -14.37 -14.38 -14.64
C ARG A 335 -13.10 -14.12 -13.83
N LEU A 336 -12.42 -15.20 -13.42
CA LEU A 336 -11.16 -15.14 -12.68
C LEU A 336 -9.95 -14.86 -13.58
N VAL A 337 -10.04 -15.22 -14.85
CA VAL A 337 -8.88 -15.32 -15.75
C VAL A 337 -8.24 -13.97 -16.01
N GLU A 338 -9.02 -12.93 -16.28
CA GLU A 338 -8.51 -11.63 -16.68
C GLU A 338 -7.74 -10.92 -15.57
N PRO A 339 -8.27 -10.79 -14.31
CA PRO A 339 -7.50 -10.22 -13.23
C PRO A 339 -6.27 -11.04 -12.85
N ILE A 340 -6.36 -12.38 -12.87
CA ILE A 340 -5.21 -13.24 -12.56
C ILE A 340 -4.14 -13.13 -13.65
N ALA A 341 -4.52 -13.01 -14.93
CA ALA A 341 -3.58 -12.76 -16.01
C ALA A 341 -2.86 -11.40 -15.83
N LEU A 342 -3.60 -10.35 -15.45
CA LEU A 342 -3.00 -9.05 -15.15
C LEU A 342 -2.05 -9.13 -13.93
N MET A 343 -2.39 -9.90 -12.89
CA MET A 343 -1.50 -10.18 -11.77
C MET A 343 -0.22 -10.89 -12.22
N ALA A 344 -0.33 -11.87 -13.11
CA ALA A 344 0.82 -12.61 -13.67
C ALA A 344 1.74 -11.70 -14.48
N VAL A 345 1.19 -10.81 -15.31
CA VAL A 345 1.96 -9.80 -16.05
C VAL A 345 2.70 -8.86 -15.10
N CYS A 346 2.02 -8.31 -14.09
CA CYS A 346 2.65 -7.45 -13.09
C CYS A 346 3.75 -8.19 -12.32
N SER A 347 3.52 -9.44 -11.94
CA SER A 347 4.52 -10.26 -11.23
C SER A 347 5.75 -10.53 -12.11
N LEU A 348 5.55 -10.82 -13.40
CA LEU A 348 6.64 -11.03 -14.35
C LEU A 348 7.49 -9.76 -14.53
N LEU A 349 6.85 -8.61 -14.69
CA LEU A 349 7.56 -7.33 -14.78
C LEU A 349 8.28 -6.98 -13.47
N GLY A 350 7.68 -7.27 -12.31
CA GLY A 350 8.32 -7.14 -11.01
C GLY A 350 9.55 -8.05 -10.88
N PHE A 351 9.47 -9.27 -11.38
CA PHE A 351 10.60 -10.20 -11.44
C PHE A 351 11.73 -9.70 -12.34
N VAL A 352 11.41 -9.11 -13.52
CA VAL A 352 12.42 -8.46 -14.37
C VAL A 352 13.17 -7.36 -13.58
N GLY A 353 12.44 -6.55 -12.78
CA GLY A 353 13.05 -5.59 -11.85
C GLY A 353 13.99 -6.27 -10.84
N ALA A 354 13.59 -7.38 -10.23
CA ALA A 354 14.42 -8.12 -9.27
C ALA A 354 15.69 -8.72 -9.92
N VAL A 355 15.59 -9.20 -11.17
CA VAL A 355 16.76 -9.64 -11.96
C VAL A 355 17.70 -8.47 -12.23
N ALA A 356 17.17 -7.29 -12.57
CA ALA A 356 17.97 -6.09 -12.81
C ALA A 356 18.71 -5.64 -11.54
N VAL A 357 18.09 -5.71 -10.35
CA VAL A 357 18.74 -5.45 -9.06
C VAL A 357 19.98 -6.34 -8.90
N LYS A 358 19.86 -7.65 -9.11
CA LYS A 358 21.00 -8.59 -9.01
C LYS A 358 22.10 -8.33 -10.02
N ARG A 359 21.76 -7.90 -11.23
CA ARG A 359 22.76 -7.60 -12.28
C ARG A 359 23.54 -6.32 -11.98
N THR A 360 22.86 -5.30 -11.45
CA THR A 360 23.50 -4.02 -11.11
C THR A 360 24.45 -4.12 -9.90
N GLN A 361 24.32 -5.15 -9.06
CA GLN A 361 25.26 -5.42 -7.98
C GLN A 361 26.63 -5.93 -8.48
N LYS A 362 26.67 -6.59 -9.65
CA LYS A 362 27.87 -7.21 -10.21
C LYS A 362 28.74 -6.28 -11.05
N LEU A 363 28.29 -5.05 -11.31
CA LEU A 363 29.10 -4.06 -12.02
C LEU A 363 29.94 -3.28 -10.99
N PRO A 364 31.29 -3.42 -10.97
CA PRO A 364 32.13 -2.56 -10.15
C PRO A 364 31.94 -1.11 -10.64
N ILE A 365 31.84 -0.19 -9.67
CA ILE A 365 31.85 1.25 -9.88
C ILE A 365 33.23 1.69 -10.33
#